data_fa6d163acab489290e83cdd5b3d8a31d
#
_entry.id   fa6d163acab489290e83cdd5b3d8a31d
#
_cell.length_a   1.000
_cell.length_b   1.000
_cell.length_c   1.000
_cell.angle_alpha   90.00
_cell.angle_beta   90.00
_cell.angle_gamma   90.00
#
_symmetry.space_group_name_H-M   'P 1'
#
loop_
_entity.id
_entity.type
_entity.pdbx_description
1 polymer ?
#
loop_
_entity_poly.entity_id
_entity_poly.type
_entity_poly.pdbx_seq_one_letter_code
_entity_poly.pdbx_strand_id
1 'polypeptide(L)'
;MERGAPQPGRRLDRTNVAAVIPAYHEEKHVGGVAERARAQLDCVLVVDDGSIDATAARARESGAAVIVHPVNRGKGEAIKTGLRHWLAREEILFVMVLDADGQHLPEEIGRFLGAAAVNDAGLFVGTRMNDLRAMPFLRRKVNRYMSRRISRACGQEIPDTQCGYRMISRALAPHLLEGTSRFDYETEMLFIASQAGFRIASVPISTIYSDEVSSIHPVRDTIRFLKLMRRYEKLRSAGR
;
A
#
# COMPACT_ATOMS: atom_id res chain seq x y z
N MET A 1 -8.14 6.09 26.31
CA MET A 1 -7.00 5.67 25.49
C MET A 1 -6.88 6.67 24.35
N GLU A 2 -5.89 7.56 24.43
CA GLU A 2 -5.62 8.57 23.40
C GLU A 2 -5.25 7.84 22.12
N ARG A 3 -6.04 8.06 21.08
CA ARG A 3 -5.79 7.56 19.72
C ARG A 3 -4.53 8.26 19.23
N GLY A 4 -3.45 7.52 19.03
CA GLY A 4 -2.16 8.04 18.62
C GLY A 4 -2.15 8.64 17.22
N ALA A 5 -2.76 9.82 17.10
CA ALA A 5 -2.43 10.73 16.03
C ALA A 5 -0.95 11.13 16.18
N PRO A 6 -0.21 11.37 15.10
CA PRO A 6 1.13 11.93 15.19
C PRO A 6 1.03 13.21 16.01
N GLN A 7 1.92 13.35 17.01
CA GLN A 7 1.92 14.54 17.88
C GLN A 7 1.99 15.79 16.98
N PRO A 8 1.09 16.78 17.15
CA PRO A 8 1.12 17.99 16.35
C PRO A 8 2.45 18.71 16.57
N GLY A 9 3.24 18.86 15.49
CA GLY A 9 4.52 19.56 15.52
C GLY A 9 5.72 18.77 15.01
N ARG A 10 5.65 17.45 14.83
CA ARG A 10 6.78 16.70 14.26
C ARG A 10 6.71 16.75 12.73
N ARG A 11 7.65 17.48 12.13
CA ARG A 11 7.76 17.61 10.67
C ARG A 11 8.06 16.25 10.05
N LEU A 12 7.28 15.85 9.06
CA LEU A 12 7.57 14.66 8.25
C LEU A 12 8.66 15.00 7.24
N ASP A 13 9.67 14.15 7.18
CA ASP A 13 10.78 14.29 6.26
C ASP A 13 11.32 12.90 5.84
N ARG A 14 12.39 12.90 5.04
CA ARG A 14 13.01 11.68 4.52
C ARG A 14 13.59 10.73 5.59
N THR A 15 13.78 11.19 6.83
CA THR A 15 14.42 10.42 7.91
C THR A 15 13.42 9.66 8.78
N ASN A 16 12.18 10.16 8.88
CA ASN A 16 11.14 9.58 9.73
C ASN A 16 9.98 8.93 8.96
N VAL A 17 10.12 8.83 7.64
CA VAL A 17 9.26 8.05 6.77
C VAL A 17 10.09 6.97 6.09
N ALA A 18 9.62 5.73 6.14
CA ALA A 18 10.28 4.60 5.50
C ALA A 18 9.46 4.07 4.32
N ALA A 19 10.09 3.30 3.44
CA ALA A 19 9.40 2.60 2.35
C ALA A 19 9.55 1.09 2.45
N VAL A 20 8.49 0.37 2.05
CA VAL A 20 8.47 -1.07 1.79
C VAL A 20 8.08 -1.28 0.33
N ILE A 21 8.91 -2.01 -0.40
CA ILE A 21 8.71 -2.39 -1.78
C ILE A 21 8.59 -3.92 -1.82
N PRO A 22 7.36 -4.49 -1.79
CA PRO A 22 7.17 -5.92 -1.99
C PRO A 22 7.48 -6.28 -3.44
N ALA A 23 8.34 -7.28 -3.66
CA ALA A 23 8.78 -7.70 -4.98
C ALA A 23 8.67 -9.22 -5.13
N TYR A 24 8.26 -9.68 -6.30
CA TYR A 24 8.27 -11.09 -6.69
C TYR A 24 8.40 -11.23 -8.20
N HIS A 25 9.56 -11.73 -8.66
CA HIS A 25 9.95 -11.81 -10.08
C HIS A 25 9.94 -10.44 -10.79
N GLU A 26 10.57 -9.44 -10.15
CA GLU A 26 10.62 -8.05 -10.62
C GLU A 26 12.05 -7.59 -10.93
N GLU A 27 12.92 -8.50 -11.39
CA GLU A 27 14.33 -8.21 -11.69
C GLU A 27 14.55 -7.05 -12.65
N LYS A 28 13.57 -6.78 -13.53
CA LYS A 28 13.65 -5.71 -14.53
C LYS A 28 13.42 -4.31 -13.93
N HIS A 29 12.59 -4.21 -12.88
CA HIS A 29 12.07 -2.92 -12.42
C HIS A 29 12.51 -2.57 -11.01
N VAL A 30 12.64 -3.56 -10.11
CA VAL A 30 12.87 -3.35 -8.68
C VAL A 30 14.07 -2.47 -8.36
N GLY A 31 15.19 -2.63 -9.09
CA GLY A 31 16.40 -1.82 -8.88
C GLY A 31 16.14 -0.34 -9.10
N GLY A 32 15.54 0.03 -10.25
CA GLY A 32 15.22 1.41 -10.58
C GLY A 32 14.17 2.02 -9.65
N VAL A 33 13.15 1.25 -9.24
CA VAL A 33 12.14 1.71 -8.26
C VAL A 33 12.80 1.98 -6.91
N ALA A 34 13.64 1.07 -6.42
CA ALA A 34 14.31 1.21 -5.14
C ALA A 34 15.31 2.38 -5.13
N GLU A 35 16.09 2.57 -6.20
CA GLU A 35 17.00 3.70 -6.35
C GLU A 35 16.26 5.04 -6.31
N ARG A 36 15.19 5.19 -7.08
CA ARG A 36 14.35 6.39 -7.10
C ARG A 36 13.64 6.64 -5.76
N ALA A 37 13.22 5.58 -5.06
CA ALA A 37 12.66 5.70 -3.72
C ALA A 37 13.72 6.18 -2.71
N ARG A 38 14.97 5.71 -2.80
CA ARG A 38 16.10 6.16 -1.99
C ARG A 38 16.51 7.61 -2.25
N ALA A 39 16.24 8.13 -3.42
CA ALA A 39 16.40 9.57 -3.68
C ALA A 39 15.40 10.42 -2.85
N GLN A 40 14.27 9.86 -2.47
CA GLN A 40 13.22 10.53 -1.69
C GLN A 40 13.29 10.26 -0.19
N LEU A 41 13.68 9.04 0.22
CA LEU A 41 13.68 8.57 1.62
C LEU A 41 15.02 7.92 1.98
N ASP A 42 15.46 8.09 3.23
CA ASP A 42 16.68 7.45 3.73
C ASP A 42 16.48 5.97 4.07
N CYS A 43 15.24 5.59 4.38
CA CYS A 43 14.86 4.26 4.86
C CYS A 43 14.02 3.52 3.80
N VAL A 44 14.67 2.73 2.93
CA VAL A 44 14.00 1.93 1.89
C VAL A 44 14.33 0.46 2.07
N LEU A 45 13.29 -0.38 2.15
CA LEU A 45 13.37 -1.83 2.25
C LEU A 45 12.64 -2.48 1.08
N VAL A 46 13.34 -3.34 0.36
CA VAL A 46 12.72 -4.29 -0.58
C VAL A 46 12.49 -5.61 0.16
N VAL A 47 11.28 -6.14 0.07
CA VAL A 47 10.97 -7.49 0.55
C VAL A 47 10.74 -8.37 -0.67
N ASP A 48 11.73 -9.18 -0.98
CA ASP A 48 11.66 -10.18 -2.06
C ASP A 48 10.90 -11.42 -1.55
N ASP A 49 9.75 -11.67 -2.11
CA ASP A 49 8.83 -12.74 -1.68
C ASP A 49 9.18 -14.11 -2.31
N GLY A 50 10.45 -14.48 -2.24
CA GLY A 50 10.93 -15.79 -2.69
C GLY A 50 11.10 -15.90 -4.20
N SER A 51 11.64 -14.86 -4.85
CA SER A 51 11.96 -14.89 -6.27
C SER A 51 13.11 -15.86 -6.57
N ILE A 52 13.07 -16.45 -7.75
CA ILE A 52 14.13 -17.33 -8.26
C ILE A 52 14.99 -16.64 -9.34
N ASP A 53 14.61 -15.43 -9.74
CA ASP A 53 15.34 -14.56 -10.68
C ASP A 53 16.31 -13.61 -9.95
N ALA A 54 16.83 -12.60 -10.63
CA ALA A 54 17.77 -11.66 -10.08
C ALA A 54 17.12 -10.53 -9.21
N THR A 55 15.84 -10.63 -8.83
CA THR A 55 15.10 -9.59 -8.08
C THR A 55 15.86 -9.12 -6.84
N ALA A 56 16.26 -10.05 -5.94
CA ALA A 56 16.98 -9.69 -4.71
C ALA A 56 18.36 -9.06 -4.99
N ALA A 57 19.07 -9.54 -6.02
CA ALA A 57 20.36 -9.00 -6.42
C ALA A 57 20.23 -7.55 -6.92
N ARG A 58 19.28 -7.30 -7.82
CA ARG A 58 19.00 -5.96 -8.36
C ARG A 58 18.56 -4.96 -7.28
N ALA A 59 17.77 -5.43 -6.31
CA ALA A 59 17.39 -4.61 -5.17
C ALA A 59 18.61 -4.21 -4.30
N ARG A 60 19.56 -5.14 -4.05
CA ARG A 60 20.78 -4.82 -3.30
C ARG A 60 21.69 -3.86 -4.06
N GLU A 61 21.84 -4.03 -5.37
CA GLU A 61 22.63 -3.14 -6.24
C GLU A 61 22.15 -1.68 -6.18
N SER A 62 20.83 -1.45 -5.98
CA SER A 62 20.27 -0.11 -5.75
C SER A 62 20.68 0.51 -4.42
N GLY A 63 21.30 -0.26 -3.52
CA GLY A 63 21.67 0.14 -2.16
C GLY A 63 20.50 0.15 -1.17
N ALA A 64 19.33 -0.40 -1.51
CA ALA A 64 18.24 -0.60 -0.57
C ALA A 64 18.54 -1.76 0.39
N ALA A 65 17.95 -1.71 1.60
CA ALA A 65 17.90 -2.88 2.46
C ALA A 65 17.04 -3.97 1.79
N VAL A 66 17.41 -5.25 1.97
CA VAL A 66 16.68 -6.36 1.34
C VAL A 66 16.43 -7.48 2.35
N ILE A 67 15.16 -7.88 2.49
CA ILE A 67 14.76 -9.11 3.16
C ILE A 67 14.25 -10.08 2.09
N VAL A 68 14.69 -11.35 2.15
CA VAL A 68 14.27 -12.38 1.21
C VAL A 68 13.49 -13.45 1.95
N HIS A 69 12.29 -13.76 1.50
CA HIS A 69 11.52 -14.90 1.99
C HIS A 69 12.03 -16.19 1.34
N PRO A 70 12.09 -17.30 2.08
CA PRO A 70 12.56 -18.58 1.51
C PRO A 70 11.63 -19.15 0.45
N VAL A 71 10.35 -18.75 0.47
CA VAL A 71 9.31 -19.15 -0.48
C VAL A 71 8.31 -18.01 -0.64
N ASN A 72 7.56 -18.01 -1.75
CA ASN A 72 6.47 -17.04 -1.96
C ASN A 72 5.37 -17.22 -0.91
N ARG A 73 5.13 -16.16 -0.14
CA ARG A 73 4.11 -16.07 0.93
C ARG A 73 2.97 -15.14 0.58
N GLY A 74 3.11 -14.41 -0.51
CA GLY A 74 2.16 -13.43 -1.03
C GLY A 74 2.47 -11.99 -0.63
N LYS A 75 2.07 -11.04 -1.48
CA LYS A 75 2.34 -9.60 -1.34
C LYS A 75 1.99 -9.07 0.06
N GLY A 76 0.85 -9.51 0.62
CA GLY A 76 0.43 -9.10 1.97
C GLY A 76 1.44 -9.48 3.05
N GLU A 77 2.06 -10.67 2.97
CA GLU A 77 3.07 -11.08 3.94
C GLU A 77 4.38 -10.33 3.73
N ALA A 78 4.76 -10.02 2.48
CA ALA A 78 5.90 -9.17 2.20
C ALA A 78 5.73 -7.77 2.81
N ILE A 79 4.55 -7.17 2.67
CA ILE A 79 4.23 -5.88 3.31
C ILE A 79 4.31 -5.97 4.83
N LYS A 80 3.73 -7.01 5.43
CA LYS A 80 3.80 -7.22 6.90
C LYS A 80 5.22 -7.40 7.39
N THR A 81 6.06 -8.12 6.65
CA THR A 81 7.49 -8.25 6.96
C THR A 81 8.16 -6.89 6.99
N GLY A 82 7.89 -6.03 6.00
CA GLY A 82 8.39 -4.67 5.98
C GLY A 82 7.85 -3.80 7.12
N LEU A 83 6.55 -3.91 7.44
CA LEU A 83 5.96 -3.19 8.58
C LEU A 83 6.61 -3.61 9.90
N ARG A 84 6.81 -4.92 10.16
CA ARG A 84 7.50 -5.40 11.38
C ARG A 84 8.92 -4.85 11.47
N HIS A 85 9.65 -4.83 10.36
CA HIS A 85 11.01 -4.28 10.30
C HIS A 85 11.04 -2.81 10.71
N TRP A 86 10.14 -1.98 10.17
CA TRP A 86 10.12 -0.55 10.46
C TRP A 86 9.50 -0.20 11.82
N LEU A 87 8.59 -1.02 12.35
CA LEU A 87 8.05 -0.83 13.70
C LEU A 87 9.09 -1.01 14.79
N ALA A 88 10.18 -1.72 14.55
CA ALA A 88 11.30 -1.85 15.46
C ALA A 88 12.11 -0.54 15.63
N ARG A 89 11.88 0.47 14.78
CA ARG A 89 12.57 1.76 14.79
C ARG A 89 11.60 2.86 15.19
N GLU A 90 11.76 3.39 16.42
CA GLU A 90 10.80 4.36 16.99
C GLU A 90 10.74 5.69 16.24
N GLU A 91 11.83 6.07 15.57
CA GLU A 91 11.89 7.29 14.77
C GLU A 91 10.98 7.25 13.52
N ILE A 92 10.60 6.06 13.03
CA ILE A 92 9.73 5.92 11.86
C ILE A 92 8.28 6.17 12.24
N LEU A 93 7.70 7.22 11.66
CA LEU A 93 6.32 7.66 11.91
C LEU A 93 5.34 7.13 10.89
N PHE A 94 5.78 6.97 9.65
CA PHE A 94 4.98 6.44 8.55
C PHE A 94 5.77 5.44 7.72
N VAL A 95 5.05 4.51 7.11
CA VAL A 95 5.60 3.55 6.16
C VAL A 95 4.87 3.68 4.84
N MET A 96 5.62 4.02 3.78
CA MET A 96 5.15 3.97 2.40
C MET A 96 5.15 2.53 1.89
N VAL A 97 4.16 2.17 1.08
CA VAL A 97 4.13 0.93 0.31
C VAL A 97 4.06 1.31 -1.16
N LEU A 98 5.01 0.81 -1.97
CA LEU A 98 5.09 1.01 -3.41
C LEU A 98 5.24 -0.34 -4.10
N ASP A 99 4.63 -0.50 -5.28
CA ASP A 99 4.85 -1.69 -6.10
C ASP A 99 6.21 -1.68 -6.79
N ALA A 100 6.79 -2.86 -6.98
CA ALA A 100 8.11 -3.01 -7.60
C ALA A 100 8.10 -2.93 -9.13
N ASP A 101 6.90 -2.91 -9.77
CA ASP A 101 6.67 -2.95 -11.23
C ASP A 101 6.92 -1.59 -11.95
N GLY A 102 7.22 -0.54 -11.19
CA GLY A 102 7.50 0.80 -11.72
C GLY A 102 6.26 1.59 -12.14
N GLN A 103 5.04 1.08 -11.91
CA GLN A 103 3.80 1.82 -12.20
C GLN A 103 3.54 2.98 -11.23
N HIS A 104 4.15 2.96 -10.05
CA HIS A 104 4.14 4.05 -9.07
C HIS A 104 5.41 4.89 -9.18
N LEU A 105 5.25 6.21 -9.23
CA LEU A 105 6.36 7.15 -9.26
C LEU A 105 6.88 7.44 -7.84
N PRO A 106 8.09 7.00 -7.45
CA PRO A 106 8.65 7.33 -6.15
C PRO A 106 8.78 8.83 -5.91
N GLU A 107 8.89 9.64 -6.96
CA GLU A 107 8.93 11.10 -6.91
C GLU A 107 7.64 11.73 -6.33
N GLU A 108 6.56 10.97 -6.32
CA GLU A 108 5.28 11.43 -5.74
C GLU A 108 5.17 11.20 -4.22
N ILE A 109 6.17 10.60 -3.58
CA ILE A 109 6.24 10.46 -2.10
C ILE A 109 5.99 11.82 -1.43
N GLY A 110 6.55 12.89 -1.97
CA GLY A 110 6.35 14.24 -1.46
C GLY A 110 4.87 14.67 -1.37
N ARG A 111 3.99 14.17 -2.25
CA ARG A 111 2.54 14.42 -2.18
C ARG A 111 1.90 13.79 -0.95
N PHE A 112 2.33 12.57 -0.59
CA PHE A 112 1.87 11.89 0.62
C PHE A 112 2.34 12.61 1.89
N LEU A 113 3.61 13.04 1.92
CA LEU A 113 4.15 13.82 3.04
C LEU A 113 3.38 15.14 3.22
N GLY A 114 3.11 15.85 2.12
CA GLY A 114 2.29 17.06 2.14
C GLY A 114 0.85 16.81 2.61
N ALA A 115 0.23 15.72 2.17
CA ALA A 115 -1.11 15.33 2.63
C ALA A 115 -1.14 15.02 4.14
N ALA A 116 -0.13 14.33 4.66
CA ALA A 116 -0.04 13.99 6.08
C ALA A 116 0.29 15.20 6.98
N ALA A 117 0.91 16.23 6.43
CA ALA A 117 1.16 17.47 7.18
C ALA A 117 -0.13 18.23 7.52
N VAL A 118 -1.20 18.04 6.74
CA VAL A 118 -2.49 18.75 6.88
C VAL A 118 -3.67 17.84 7.24
N ASN A 119 -3.45 16.53 7.36
CA ASN A 119 -4.47 15.53 7.71
C ASN A 119 -3.96 14.59 8.79
N ASP A 120 -4.85 14.24 9.71
CA ASP A 120 -4.63 13.27 10.80
C ASP A 120 -5.00 11.82 10.41
N ALA A 121 -5.01 11.51 9.12
CA ALA A 121 -5.35 10.17 8.64
C ALA A 121 -4.31 9.14 9.06
N GLY A 122 -4.78 7.92 9.40
CA GLY A 122 -3.89 6.79 9.66
C GLY A 122 -3.47 6.04 8.40
N LEU A 123 -4.25 6.16 7.32
CA LEU A 123 -3.98 5.54 6.04
C LEU A 123 -4.18 6.56 4.92
N PHE A 124 -3.16 6.71 4.08
CA PHE A 124 -3.25 7.50 2.85
C PHE A 124 -3.18 6.56 1.65
N VAL A 125 -4.07 6.73 0.68
CA VAL A 125 -4.19 5.89 -0.50
C VAL A 125 -4.05 6.73 -1.75
N GLY A 126 -3.16 6.35 -2.63
CA GLY A 126 -3.02 7.00 -3.94
C GLY A 126 -4.32 6.89 -4.75
N THR A 127 -4.70 7.93 -5.45
CA THR A 127 -5.86 7.89 -6.36
C THR A 127 -5.48 8.32 -7.75
N ARG A 128 -5.76 7.45 -8.72
CA ARG A 128 -5.57 7.65 -10.16
C ARG A 128 -6.82 8.19 -10.84
N MET A 129 -7.88 8.39 -10.07
CA MET A 129 -9.20 8.73 -10.62
C MET A 129 -9.28 10.16 -11.16
N ASN A 130 -8.24 10.97 -10.98
CA ASN A 130 -8.17 12.34 -11.50
C ASN A 130 -7.64 12.40 -12.94
N ASP A 131 -6.91 11.36 -13.40
CA ASP A 131 -6.49 11.23 -14.80
C ASP A 131 -6.99 9.89 -15.38
N LEU A 132 -8.21 9.95 -15.93
CA LEU A 132 -8.90 8.78 -16.48
C LEU A 132 -8.59 8.54 -17.97
N ARG A 133 -7.76 9.39 -18.59
CA ARG A 133 -7.52 9.33 -20.06
C ARG A 133 -6.81 8.04 -20.46
N ALA A 134 -5.92 7.55 -19.62
CA ALA A 134 -5.14 6.33 -19.90
C ALA A 134 -5.80 5.03 -19.38
N MET A 135 -6.88 5.10 -18.58
CA MET A 135 -7.52 3.91 -18.02
C MET A 135 -8.58 3.34 -18.97
N PRO A 136 -8.51 2.04 -19.37
CA PRO A 136 -9.54 1.40 -20.17
C PRO A 136 -10.93 1.55 -19.55
N PHE A 137 -11.94 1.85 -20.37
CA PHE A 137 -13.29 2.17 -19.91
C PHE A 137 -13.92 1.09 -19.00
N LEU A 138 -13.74 -0.18 -19.33
CA LEU A 138 -14.25 -1.28 -18.52
C LEU A 138 -13.57 -1.34 -17.13
N ARG A 139 -12.24 -1.20 -17.09
CA ARG A 139 -11.46 -1.17 -15.84
C ARG A 139 -11.91 -0.02 -14.94
N ARG A 140 -12.17 1.15 -15.54
CA ARG A 140 -12.71 2.32 -14.83
C ARG A 140 -14.07 2.06 -14.19
N LYS A 141 -15.00 1.40 -14.93
CA LYS A 141 -16.33 1.05 -14.40
C LYS A 141 -16.22 0.06 -13.22
N VAL A 142 -15.43 -0.98 -13.38
CA VAL A 142 -15.20 -2.00 -12.34
C VAL A 142 -14.58 -1.36 -11.10
N ASN A 143 -13.50 -0.59 -11.25
CA ASN A 143 -12.86 0.12 -10.15
C ASN A 143 -13.84 1.04 -9.41
N ARG A 144 -14.62 1.83 -10.13
CA ARG A 144 -15.62 2.72 -9.54
C ARG A 144 -16.71 1.96 -8.76
N TYR A 145 -17.16 0.83 -9.29
CA TYR A 145 -18.13 -0.02 -8.61
C TYR A 145 -17.55 -0.61 -7.32
N MET A 146 -16.34 -1.18 -7.38
CA MET A 146 -15.64 -1.75 -6.23
C MET A 146 -15.37 -0.68 -5.17
N SER A 147 -14.85 0.49 -5.57
CA SER A 147 -14.56 1.59 -4.65
C SER A 147 -15.82 2.09 -3.94
N ARG A 148 -16.94 2.22 -4.65
CA ARG A 148 -18.23 2.59 -4.02
C ARG A 148 -18.70 1.57 -2.99
N ARG A 149 -18.55 0.27 -3.27
CA ARG A 149 -18.92 -0.80 -2.32
C ARG A 149 -18.05 -0.76 -1.08
N ILE A 150 -16.74 -0.66 -1.25
CA ILE A 150 -15.77 -0.59 -0.15
C ILE A 150 -15.98 0.70 0.66
N SER A 151 -16.12 1.86 0.02
CA SER A 151 -16.38 3.14 0.69
C SER A 151 -17.61 3.08 1.61
N ARG A 152 -18.70 2.50 1.11
CA ARG A 152 -19.92 2.29 1.94
C ARG A 152 -19.67 1.39 3.13
N ALA A 153 -18.92 0.30 2.95
CA ALA A 153 -18.60 -0.63 4.02
C ALA A 153 -17.66 0.00 5.06
N CYS A 154 -16.69 0.82 4.63
CA CYS A 154 -15.81 1.59 5.51
C CYS A 154 -16.50 2.82 6.16
N GLY A 155 -17.62 3.29 5.61
CA GLY A 155 -18.23 4.56 6.05
C GLY A 155 -17.40 5.81 5.71
N GLN A 156 -16.48 5.70 4.77
CA GLN A 156 -15.57 6.77 4.32
C GLN A 156 -15.49 6.77 2.79
N GLU A 157 -15.35 7.93 2.18
CA GLU A 157 -15.19 8.04 0.73
C GLU A 157 -13.75 7.71 0.33
N ILE A 158 -13.57 6.66 -0.49
CA ILE A 158 -12.28 6.19 -1.00
C ILE A 158 -12.40 6.03 -2.50
N PRO A 159 -11.96 7.01 -3.30
CA PRO A 159 -12.14 7.04 -4.76
C PRO A 159 -11.46 5.89 -5.51
N ASP A 160 -10.26 5.47 -5.08
CA ASP A 160 -9.49 4.39 -5.69
C ASP A 160 -9.02 3.39 -4.62
N THR A 161 -9.82 2.37 -4.36
CA THR A 161 -9.52 1.33 -3.37
C THR A 161 -8.52 0.29 -3.87
N GLN A 162 -8.21 0.30 -5.17
CA GLN A 162 -7.36 -0.69 -5.83
C GLN A 162 -5.91 -0.20 -6.02
N CYS A 163 -5.59 1.00 -5.54
CA CYS A 163 -4.24 1.54 -5.63
C CYS A 163 -3.34 0.93 -4.54
N GLY A 164 -2.21 0.35 -4.96
CA GLY A 164 -1.19 -0.21 -4.07
C GLY A 164 -0.29 0.85 -3.43
N TYR A 165 -0.26 2.07 -3.97
CA TYR A 165 0.56 3.15 -3.43
C TYR A 165 -0.09 3.74 -2.18
N ARG A 166 0.51 3.46 -1.03
CA ARG A 166 -0.08 3.78 0.28
C ARG A 166 0.95 4.33 1.24
N MET A 167 0.47 5.14 2.18
CA MET A 167 1.27 5.53 3.35
C MET A 167 0.48 5.21 4.62
N ILE A 168 1.12 4.50 5.53
CA ILE A 168 0.54 3.89 6.73
C ILE A 168 1.17 4.54 7.95
N SER A 169 0.36 5.09 8.86
CA SER A 169 0.89 5.63 10.11
C SER A 169 1.42 4.53 11.04
N ARG A 170 2.42 4.87 11.84
CA ARG A 170 2.94 3.97 12.87
C ARG A 170 1.84 3.44 13.80
N ALA A 171 0.85 4.29 14.12
CA ALA A 171 -0.26 3.91 14.99
C ALA A 171 -1.19 2.86 14.35
N LEU A 172 -1.39 2.91 13.03
CA LEU A 172 -2.20 1.93 12.31
C LEU A 172 -1.45 0.61 12.05
N ALA A 173 -0.13 0.67 11.83
CA ALA A 173 0.66 -0.47 11.35
C ALA A 173 0.50 -1.75 12.19
N PRO A 174 0.46 -1.74 13.55
CA PRO A 174 0.24 -2.94 14.35
C PRO A 174 -1.08 -3.66 14.04
N HIS A 175 -2.17 -2.91 13.80
CA HIS A 175 -3.48 -3.49 13.45
C HIS A 175 -3.45 -4.24 12.12
N LEU A 176 -2.58 -3.84 11.20
CA LEU A 176 -2.44 -4.45 9.89
C LEU A 176 -1.67 -5.77 9.91
N LEU A 177 -0.91 -6.07 10.98
CA LEU A 177 -0.12 -7.29 11.05
C LEU A 177 -0.96 -8.57 11.16
N GLU A 178 -2.20 -8.46 11.63
CA GLU A 178 -3.14 -9.59 11.81
C GLU A 178 -3.97 -9.92 10.56
N GLY A 179 -3.95 -9.05 9.53
CA GLY A 179 -4.69 -9.23 8.29
C GLY A 179 -4.29 -10.47 7.48
N THR A 180 -4.97 -10.74 6.37
CA THR A 180 -4.64 -11.84 5.44
C THR A 180 -3.27 -11.63 4.76
N SER A 181 -2.73 -12.68 4.11
CA SER A 181 -1.38 -12.62 3.54
C SER A 181 -1.37 -12.48 2.01
N ARG A 182 -2.55 -12.45 1.35
CA ARG A 182 -2.65 -12.54 -0.11
C ARG A 182 -3.14 -11.23 -0.74
N PHE A 183 -3.45 -11.25 -2.01
CA PHE A 183 -3.90 -10.12 -2.85
C PHE A 183 -5.03 -9.27 -2.25
N ASP A 184 -5.87 -9.88 -1.42
CA ASP A 184 -6.98 -9.20 -0.74
C ASP A 184 -6.50 -8.25 0.37
N TYR A 185 -5.23 -8.33 0.75
CA TYR A 185 -4.66 -7.58 1.86
C TYR A 185 -4.76 -6.06 1.68
N GLU A 186 -4.59 -5.56 0.48
CA GLU A 186 -4.73 -4.12 0.21
C GLU A 186 -6.16 -3.62 0.43
N THR A 187 -7.16 -4.41 0.03
CA THR A 187 -8.57 -4.11 0.34
C THR A 187 -8.84 -4.28 1.83
N GLU A 188 -8.26 -5.30 2.45
CA GLU A 188 -8.41 -5.58 3.88
C GLU A 188 -7.83 -4.47 4.75
N MET A 189 -6.71 -3.86 4.37
CA MET A 189 -6.16 -2.67 5.06
C MET A 189 -7.20 -1.56 5.24
N LEU A 190 -8.06 -1.31 4.23
CA LEU A 190 -9.09 -0.29 4.29
C LEU A 190 -10.14 -0.61 5.36
N PHE A 191 -10.55 -1.88 5.44
CA PHE A 191 -11.50 -2.33 6.46
C PHE A 191 -10.90 -2.29 7.85
N ILE A 192 -9.66 -2.78 8.02
CA ILE A 192 -8.96 -2.77 9.32
C ILE A 192 -8.78 -1.32 9.79
N ALA A 193 -8.32 -0.42 8.93
CA ALA A 193 -8.16 0.99 9.27
C ALA A 193 -9.48 1.62 9.72
N SER A 194 -10.56 1.37 8.96
CA SER A 194 -11.89 1.89 9.28
C SER A 194 -12.44 1.32 10.60
N GLN A 195 -12.30 0.00 10.85
CA GLN A 195 -12.75 -0.65 12.07
C GLN A 195 -11.97 -0.20 13.30
N ALA A 196 -10.67 0.05 13.15
CA ALA A 196 -9.82 0.61 14.20
C ALA A 196 -10.06 2.12 14.41
N GLY A 197 -10.98 2.73 13.67
CA GLY A 197 -11.37 4.13 13.80
C GLY A 197 -10.41 5.13 13.18
N PHE A 198 -9.49 4.68 12.31
CA PHE A 198 -8.59 5.57 11.59
C PHE A 198 -9.28 6.21 10.37
N ARG A 199 -8.93 7.46 10.12
CA ARG A 199 -9.30 8.13 8.88
C ARG A 199 -8.46 7.61 7.71
N ILE A 200 -9.09 7.55 6.52
CA ILE A 200 -8.46 7.20 5.25
C ILE A 200 -8.51 8.44 4.37
N ALA A 201 -7.35 8.92 3.94
CA ALA A 201 -7.23 10.06 3.03
C ALA A 201 -6.76 9.61 1.65
N SER A 202 -7.21 10.29 0.61
CA SER A 202 -6.82 10.04 -0.77
C SER A 202 -5.81 11.06 -1.24
N VAL A 203 -4.74 10.59 -1.91
CA VAL A 203 -3.67 11.43 -2.45
C VAL A 203 -3.66 11.30 -3.98
N PRO A 204 -3.87 12.37 -4.74
CA PRO A 204 -3.79 12.33 -6.20
C PRO A 204 -2.39 11.91 -6.67
N ILE A 205 -2.33 10.87 -7.51
CA ILE A 205 -1.10 10.39 -8.12
C ILE A 205 -1.24 10.21 -9.62
N SER A 206 -0.11 10.21 -10.31
CA SER A 206 0.00 9.82 -11.71
C SER A 206 0.08 8.29 -11.85
N THR A 207 -0.17 7.75 -13.02
CA THR A 207 0.02 6.33 -13.31
C THR A 207 0.79 6.20 -14.60
N ILE A 208 1.85 5.41 -14.56
CA ILE A 208 2.51 4.93 -15.77
C ILE A 208 1.81 3.63 -16.16
N TYR A 209 1.16 3.62 -17.31
CA TYR A 209 0.65 2.38 -17.89
C TYR A 209 1.79 1.78 -18.72
N SER A 210 2.38 0.70 -18.23
CA SER A 210 3.27 -0.15 -19.02
C SER A 210 2.45 -1.17 -19.81
N ASP A 211 2.99 -1.66 -20.93
CA ASP A 211 2.37 -2.70 -21.76
C ASP A 211 2.31 -4.08 -21.07
N GLU A 212 2.56 -4.14 -19.77
CA GLU A 212 2.53 -5.40 -19.03
C GLU A 212 1.09 -5.93 -18.90
N VAL A 213 0.96 -7.19 -19.30
CA VAL A 213 -0.31 -7.94 -19.21
C VAL A 213 -0.68 -8.10 -17.74
N SER A 214 -1.75 -7.44 -17.33
CA SER A 214 -2.30 -7.56 -15.98
C SER A 214 -2.59 -9.03 -15.64
N SER A 215 -2.01 -9.55 -14.58
CA SER A 215 -2.23 -10.92 -14.05
C SER A 215 -3.62 -11.11 -13.39
N ILE A 216 -4.54 -10.17 -13.61
CA ILE A 216 -5.88 -10.18 -13.02
C ILE A 216 -6.72 -11.27 -13.69
N HIS A 217 -7.21 -12.23 -12.90
CA HIS A 217 -8.22 -13.21 -13.32
C HIS A 217 -9.63 -12.71 -12.94
N PRO A 218 -10.42 -12.13 -13.88
CA PRO A 218 -11.63 -11.39 -13.54
C PRO A 218 -12.63 -12.17 -12.67
N VAL A 219 -12.86 -13.44 -13.00
CA VAL A 219 -13.84 -14.27 -12.27
C VAL A 219 -13.36 -14.66 -10.88
N ARG A 220 -12.12 -15.13 -10.76
CA ARG A 220 -11.55 -15.57 -9.47
C ARG A 220 -11.40 -14.40 -8.50
N ASP A 221 -10.99 -13.26 -9.00
CA ASP A 221 -10.78 -12.06 -8.17
C ASP A 221 -12.11 -11.43 -7.77
N THR A 222 -13.12 -11.47 -8.63
CA THR A 222 -14.49 -11.07 -8.25
C THR A 222 -15.08 -11.97 -7.15
N ILE A 223 -14.89 -13.28 -7.22
CA ILE A 223 -15.38 -14.22 -6.18
C ILE A 223 -14.65 -13.94 -4.86
N ARG A 224 -13.35 -13.73 -4.87
CA ARG A 224 -12.55 -13.37 -3.68
C ARG A 224 -13.04 -12.07 -3.07
N PHE A 225 -13.21 -11.04 -3.89
CA PHE A 225 -13.76 -9.75 -3.45
C PHE A 225 -15.13 -9.91 -2.78
N LEU A 226 -16.07 -10.66 -3.37
CA LEU A 226 -17.39 -10.87 -2.79
C LEU A 226 -17.32 -11.64 -1.45
N LYS A 227 -16.41 -12.62 -1.32
CA LYS A 227 -16.19 -13.32 -0.05
C LYS A 227 -15.64 -12.37 1.02
N LEU A 228 -14.68 -11.52 0.68
CA LEU A 228 -14.11 -10.52 1.58
C LEU A 228 -15.19 -9.54 2.04
N MET A 229 -15.99 -8.98 1.12
CA MET A 229 -17.10 -8.09 1.43
C MET A 229 -18.08 -8.71 2.42
N ARG A 230 -18.52 -9.95 2.16
CA ARG A 230 -19.46 -10.67 3.06
C ARG A 230 -18.89 -10.88 4.47
N ARG A 231 -17.57 -11.14 4.58
CA ARG A 231 -16.90 -11.27 5.88
C ARG A 231 -16.98 -9.97 6.67
N TYR A 232 -16.66 -8.84 6.05
CA TYR A 232 -16.65 -7.55 6.74
C TYR A 232 -18.04 -6.97 6.97
N GLU A 233 -19.01 -7.20 6.09
CA GLU A 233 -20.42 -6.84 6.31
C GLU A 233 -20.99 -7.57 7.54
N LYS A 234 -20.66 -8.87 7.72
CA LYS A 234 -21.05 -9.65 8.92
C LYS A 234 -20.39 -9.12 10.20
N LEU A 235 -19.11 -8.79 10.18
CA LEU A 235 -18.41 -8.24 11.35
C LEU A 235 -19.01 -6.90 11.78
N ARG A 236 -19.37 -6.06 10.83
CA ARG A 236 -20.04 -4.78 11.09
C ARG A 236 -21.43 -4.94 11.69
N SER A 237 -22.19 -5.95 11.27
CA SER A 237 -23.53 -6.22 11.83
C SER A 237 -23.48 -6.85 13.22
N ALA A 238 -22.40 -7.57 13.56
CA ALA A 238 -22.19 -8.20 14.87
C ALA A 238 -21.65 -7.24 15.93
N GLY A 239 -21.06 -6.10 15.53
CA GLY A 239 -20.54 -5.07 16.43
C GLY A 239 -21.50 -3.91 16.70
N ARG A 240 -22.77 -4.04 16.26
CA ARG A 240 -23.90 -3.18 16.64
C ARG A 240 -24.78 -3.91 17.63
#